data_18911621baaf4b51011409a7d7ce8a00
#
_entry.id   18911621baaf4b51011409a7d7ce8a00
#
_cell.length_a   1.000
_cell.length_b   1.000
_cell.length_c   1.000
_cell.angle_alpha   90.00
_cell.angle_beta   90.00
_cell.angle_gamma   90.00
#
_symmetry.space_group_name_H-M   'P 1'
#
loop_
_entity.id
_entity.type
_entity.pdbx_description
1 polymer ?
#
loop_
_entity_poly.entity_id
_entity_poly.type
_entity_poly.pdbx_seq_one_letter_code
_entity_poly.pdbx_strand_id
1 'polypeptide(L)'
;HSWLMTLFAFLISDEFPDANMDKVIKMCIIHDLGEAFTGDIPTFEKTKENEKTEENLLNNWLDTLPENYSAEMKSLYAEMTERKTAEAKIFKAIDSLEALIQHNISDLSTWSPNEFELNKTYANDKVAFSDYFTQLREEIRKDTLKKIEKN
;
A
#
# COMPACT_ATOMS: atom_id res chain seq x y z
N HIS A 1 -8.02 1.69 -5.26
CA HIS A 1 -6.69 1.52 -4.68
C HIS A 1 -6.05 0.20 -5.13
N SER A 2 -6.45 -0.97 -4.63
CA SER A 2 -5.81 -2.29 -4.91
C SER A 2 -5.63 -2.61 -6.41
N TRP A 3 -6.60 -2.26 -7.27
CA TRP A 3 -6.47 -2.41 -8.72
C TRP A 3 -5.33 -1.56 -9.29
N LEU A 4 -5.24 -0.29 -8.88
CA LEU A 4 -4.19 0.62 -9.36
C LEU A 4 -2.82 0.21 -8.85
N MET A 5 -2.72 -0.27 -7.61
CA MET A 5 -1.49 -0.87 -7.09
C MET A 5 -1.04 -2.07 -7.92
N THR A 6 -1.97 -2.96 -8.29
CA THR A 6 -1.68 -4.12 -9.12
C THR A 6 -1.15 -3.73 -10.48
N LEU A 7 -1.78 -2.75 -11.14
CA LEU A 7 -1.32 -2.20 -12.40
C LEU A 7 0.05 -1.52 -12.25
N PHE A 8 0.25 -0.78 -11.18
CA PHE A 8 1.53 -0.14 -10.88
C PHE A 8 2.65 -1.20 -10.72
N ALA A 9 2.43 -2.24 -9.91
CA ALA A 9 3.39 -3.34 -9.75
C ALA A 9 3.73 -4.01 -11.09
N PHE A 10 2.74 -4.23 -11.94
CA PHE A 10 2.95 -4.79 -13.28
C PHE A 10 3.83 -3.89 -14.15
N LEU A 11 3.55 -2.57 -14.18
CA LEU A 11 4.26 -1.61 -15.04
C LEU A 11 5.73 -1.38 -14.64
N ILE A 12 6.08 -1.58 -13.37
CA ILE A 12 7.44 -1.38 -12.86
C ILE A 12 8.22 -2.69 -12.69
N SER A 13 7.70 -3.80 -13.18
CA SER A 13 8.31 -5.13 -12.98
C SER A 13 9.76 -5.19 -13.48
N ASP A 14 10.09 -4.50 -14.56
CA ASP A 14 11.42 -4.47 -15.13
C ASP A 14 12.46 -3.72 -14.26
N GLU A 15 12.00 -2.88 -13.33
CA GLU A 15 12.87 -2.16 -12.40
C GLU A 15 13.39 -3.07 -11.26
N PHE A 16 12.75 -4.23 -11.06
CA PHE A 16 13.06 -5.15 -9.98
C PHE A 16 13.28 -6.59 -10.48
N PRO A 17 14.29 -6.82 -11.34
CA PRO A 17 14.50 -8.12 -12.00
C PRO A 17 14.84 -9.26 -11.02
N ASP A 18 15.36 -8.93 -9.83
CA ASP A 18 15.73 -9.91 -8.80
C ASP A 18 14.58 -10.23 -7.82
N ALA A 19 13.45 -9.54 -7.92
CA ALA A 19 12.29 -9.75 -7.07
C ALA A 19 11.19 -10.57 -7.80
N ASN A 20 10.45 -11.34 -7.03
CA ASN A 20 9.27 -12.04 -7.55
C ASN A 20 8.09 -11.06 -7.67
N MET A 21 7.99 -10.36 -8.79
CA MET A 21 6.93 -9.38 -9.02
C MET A 21 5.52 -9.99 -9.12
N ASP A 22 5.39 -11.25 -9.52
CA ASP A 22 4.09 -11.95 -9.46
C ASP A 22 3.61 -12.08 -8.01
N LYS A 23 4.53 -12.31 -7.06
CA LYS A 23 4.20 -12.32 -5.64
C LYS A 23 3.79 -10.91 -5.15
N VAL A 24 4.49 -9.86 -5.58
CA VAL A 24 4.11 -8.46 -5.27
C VAL A 24 2.70 -8.15 -5.78
N ILE A 25 2.38 -8.55 -7.00
CA ILE A 25 1.05 -8.39 -7.59
C ILE A 25 -0.02 -9.10 -6.75
N LYS A 26 0.25 -10.35 -6.31
CA LYS A 26 -0.66 -11.07 -5.41
C LYS A 26 -0.87 -10.32 -4.08
N MET A 27 0.19 -9.79 -3.49
CA MET A 27 0.10 -8.95 -2.28
C MET A 27 -0.80 -7.72 -2.52
N CYS A 28 -0.60 -7.00 -3.62
CA CYS A 28 -1.44 -5.85 -4.00
C CYS A 28 -2.92 -6.20 -4.17
N ILE A 29 -3.23 -7.40 -4.66
CA ILE A 29 -4.63 -7.84 -4.85
C ILE A 29 -5.31 -8.09 -3.50
N ILE A 30 -4.61 -8.69 -2.53
CA ILE A 30 -5.25 -9.24 -1.33
C ILE A 30 -5.14 -8.36 -0.09
N HIS A 31 -4.27 -7.33 -0.08
CA HIS A 31 -3.84 -6.67 1.15
C HIS A 31 -4.98 -6.05 1.98
N ASP A 32 -6.01 -5.52 1.32
CA ASP A 32 -7.16 -4.86 1.96
C ASP A 32 -8.39 -5.77 2.13
N LEU A 33 -8.28 -7.09 1.89
CA LEU A 33 -9.44 -7.99 2.04
C LEU A 33 -10.01 -8.01 3.46
N GLY A 34 -9.20 -7.70 4.47
CA GLY A 34 -9.66 -7.56 5.86
C GLY A 34 -10.70 -6.45 6.01
N GLU A 35 -10.59 -5.38 5.26
CA GLU A 35 -11.50 -4.24 5.29
C GLU A 35 -12.91 -4.57 4.78
N ALA A 36 -13.06 -5.65 4.02
CA ALA A 36 -14.39 -6.16 3.63
C ALA A 36 -15.27 -6.56 4.84
N PHE A 37 -14.65 -6.83 6.00
CA PHE A 37 -15.33 -7.21 7.22
C PHE A 37 -15.56 -6.05 8.20
N THR A 38 -14.68 -5.06 8.18
CA THR A 38 -14.66 -3.95 9.16
C THR A 38 -14.99 -2.59 8.56
N GLY A 39 -14.94 -2.48 7.23
CA GLY A 39 -14.89 -1.21 6.52
C GLY A 39 -13.49 -0.61 6.52
N ASP A 40 -13.26 0.29 5.59
CA ASP A 40 -12.03 1.09 5.52
C ASP A 40 -12.04 2.16 6.63
N ILE A 41 -11.18 1.98 7.62
CA ILE A 41 -11.01 2.94 8.72
C ILE A 41 -9.78 3.80 8.40
N PRO A 42 -9.92 5.14 8.32
CA PRO A 42 -8.79 6.02 8.05
C PRO A 42 -7.59 5.72 8.97
N THR A 43 -6.39 5.67 8.39
CA THR A 43 -5.16 5.26 9.09
C THR A 43 -4.94 6.03 10.40
N PHE A 44 -5.37 7.30 10.49
CA PHE A 44 -5.24 8.14 11.68
C PHE A 44 -6.25 7.81 12.79
N GLU A 45 -7.34 7.12 12.44
CA GLU A 45 -8.42 6.73 13.35
C GLU A 45 -8.34 5.24 13.72
N LYS A 46 -7.53 4.46 12.98
CA LYS A 46 -7.38 3.01 13.17
C LYS A 46 -6.65 2.71 14.49
N THR A 47 -7.35 2.03 15.38
CA THR A 47 -6.79 1.61 16.69
C THR A 47 -6.21 0.20 16.60
N LYS A 48 -5.34 -0.16 17.55
CA LYS A 48 -4.82 -1.55 17.66
C LYS A 48 -5.92 -2.59 17.85
N GLU A 49 -7.04 -2.22 18.44
CA GLU A 49 -8.20 -3.10 18.61
C GLU A 49 -8.92 -3.31 17.27
N ASN A 50 -9.03 -2.27 16.44
CA ASN A 50 -9.55 -2.37 15.08
C ASN A 50 -8.67 -3.30 14.23
N GLU A 51 -7.35 -3.09 14.25
CA GLU A 51 -6.38 -3.94 13.52
C GLU A 51 -6.50 -5.41 13.93
N LYS A 52 -6.57 -5.69 15.24
CA LYS A 52 -6.71 -7.05 15.75
C LYS A 52 -8.05 -7.69 15.37
N THR A 53 -9.12 -6.91 15.36
CA THR A 53 -10.45 -7.38 14.97
C THR A 53 -10.48 -7.75 13.49
N GLU A 54 -9.95 -6.87 12.65
CA GLU A 54 -9.80 -7.09 11.21
C GLU A 54 -8.97 -8.33 10.91
N GLU A 55 -7.80 -8.45 11.55
CA GLU A 55 -6.91 -9.61 11.40
C GLU A 55 -7.61 -10.92 11.80
N ASN A 56 -8.36 -10.95 12.92
CA ASN A 56 -9.10 -12.12 13.35
C ASN A 56 -10.19 -12.52 12.36
N LEU A 57 -10.96 -11.55 11.87
CA LEU A 57 -12.04 -11.79 10.90
C LEU A 57 -11.47 -12.30 9.58
N LEU A 58 -10.39 -11.69 9.11
CA LEU A 58 -9.68 -12.13 7.92
C LEU A 58 -9.17 -13.57 8.08
N ASN A 59 -8.48 -13.88 9.17
CA ASN A 59 -7.97 -15.22 9.42
C ASN A 59 -9.08 -16.28 9.50
N ASN A 60 -10.19 -15.98 10.16
CA ASN A 60 -11.35 -16.86 10.21
C ASN A 60 -11.92 -17.14 8.81
N TRP A 61 -11.97 -16.12 7.96
CA TRP A 61 -12.40 -16.29 6.57
C TRP A 61 -11.40 -17.11 5.75
N LEU A 62 -10.09 -16.85 5.90
CA LEU A 62 -9.04 -17.61 5.23
C LEU A 62 -9.12 -19.10 5.59
N ASP A 63 -9.49 -19.44 6.83
CA ASP A 63 -9.69 -20.83 7.27
C ASP A 63 -10.85 -21.55 6.58
N THR A 64 -11.77 -20.83 5.96
CA THR A 64 -12.88 -21.41 5.17
C THR A 64 -12.49 -21.75 3.73
N LEU A 65 -11.35 -21.27 3.26
CA LEU A 65 -10.88 -21.52 1.89
C LEU A 65 -10.28 -22.92 1.75
N PRO A 66 -10.21 -23.45 0.51
CA PRO A 66 -9.41 -24.65 0.23
C PRO A 66 -7.97 -24.46 0.73
N GLU A 67 -7.38 -25.54 1.29
CA GLU A 67 -6.11 -25.52 2.02
C GLU A 67 -4.96 -24.82 1.27
N ASN A 68 -4.84 -25.08 -0.05
CA ASN A 68 -3.81 -24.45 -0.87
C ASN A 68 -3.92 -22.93 -0.95
N TYR A 69 -5.14 -22.38 -1.09
CA TYR A 69 -5.37 -20.93 -1.10
C TYR A 69 -5.19 -20.32 0.30
N SER A 70 -5.74 -20.97 1.33
CA SER A 70 -5.58 -20.53 2.72
C SER A 70 -4.10 -20.43 3.09
N ALA A 71 -3.31 -21.46 2.83
CA ALA A 71 -1.89 -21.49 3.15
C ALA A 71 -1.10 -20.42 2.39
N GLU A 72 -1.34 -20.25 1.08
CA GLU A 72 -0.67 -19.22 0.26
C GLU A 72 -1.00 -17.82 0.78
N MET A 73 -2.27 -17.50 0.99
CA MET A 73 -2.69 -16.16 1.42
C MET A 73 -2.15 -15.84 2.82
N LYS A 74 -2.21 -16.77 3.78
CA LYS A 74 -1.63 -16.58 5.11
C LYS A 74 -0.13 -16.32 5.04
N SER A 75 0.60 -17.03 4.18
CA SER A 75 2.04 -16.80 3.96
C SER A 75 2.30 -15.39 3.41
N LEU A 76 1.50 -14.92 2.46
CA LEU A 76 1.62 -13.58 1.90
C LEU A 76 1.33 -12.49 2.96
N TYR A 77 0.28 -12.65 3.78
CA TYR A 77 -0.02 -11.71 4.86
C TYR A 77 1.08 -11.66 5.92
N ALA A 78 1.63 -12.80 6.30
CA ALA A 78 2.76 -12.85 7.23
C ALA A 78 3.97 -12.09 6.66
N GLU A 79 4.32 -12.30 5.39
CA GLU A 79 5.42 -11.62 4.71
C GLU A 79 5.19 -10.11 4.61
N MET A 80 3.97 -9.68 4.23
CA MET A 80 3.58 -8.26 4.20
C MET A 80 3.70 -7.58 5.57
N THR A 81 3.34 -8.30 6.64
CA THR A 81 3.44 -7.80 8.02
C THR A 81 4.89 -7.69 8.48
N GLU A 82 5.72 -8.68 8.19
CA GLU A 82 7.14 -8.69 8.58
C GLU A 82 7.99 -7.66 7.82
N ARG A 83 7.67 -7.36 6.58
CA ARG A 83 8.36 -6.37 5.71
C ARG A 83 9.87 -6.59 5.57
N LYS A 84 10.32 -7.85 5.62
CA LYS A 84 11.76 -8.18 5.55
C LYS A 84 12.23 -8.46 4.13
N THR A 85 11.41 -9.11 3.32
CA THR A 85 11.75 -9.49 1.94
C THR A 85 11.72 -8.29 1.00
N ALA A 86 12.38 -8.42 -0.15
CA ALA A 86 12.33 -7.41 -1.21
C ALA A 86 10.89 -7.19 -1.68
N GLU A 87 10.14 -8.27 -1.89
CA GLU A 87 8.75 -8.24 -2.34
C GLU A 87 7.84 -7.48 -1.36
N ALA A 88 7.95 -7.75 -0.07
CA ALA A 88 7.16 -7.07 0.95
C ALA A 88 7.50 -5.56 1.07
N LYS A 89 8.77 -5.20 0.85
CA LYS A 89 9.20 -3.79 0.80
C LYS A 89 8.68 -3.10 -0.46
N ILE A 90 8.78 -3.75 -1.63
CA ILE A 90 8.25 -3.24 -2.90
C ILE A 90 6.74 -3.05 -2.79
N PHE A 91 6.01 -4.07 -2.31
CA PHE A 91 4.57 -3.97 -2.04
C PHE A 91 4.24 -2.73 -1.20
N LYS A 92 4.93 -2.55 -0.05
CA LYS A 92 4.61 -1.43 0.85
C LYS A 92 4.99 -0.06 0.29
N ALA A 93 6.02 0.02 -0.56
CA ALA A 93 6.35 1.22 -1.30
C ALA A 93 5.23 1.57 -2.30
N ILE A 94 4.78 0.58 -3.09
CA ILE A 94 3.68 0.75 -4.06
C ILE A 94 2.41 1.23 -3.36
N ASP A 95 1.99 0.56 -2.29
CA ASP A 95 0.83 0.92 -1.48
C ASP A 95 0.87 2.39 -1.04
N SER A 96 1.99 2.79 -0.47
CA SER A 96 2.16 4.16 0.03
C SER A 96 2.25 5.21 -1.08
N LEU A 97 2.90 4.90 -2.20
CA LEU A 97 3.03 5.83 -3.33
C LEU A 97 1.73 5.95 -4.12
N GLU A 98 0.97 4.86 -4.26
CA GLU A 98 -0.33 4.88 -4.92
C GLU A 98 -1.32 5.78 -4.17
N ALA A 99 -1.37 5.68 -2.84
CA ALA A 99 -2.19 6.57 -2.01
C ALA A 99 -1.84 8.06 -2.23
N LEU A 100 -0.55 8.41 -2.33
CA LEU A 100 -0.12 9.77 -2.63
C LEU A 100 -0.50 10.23 -4.04
N ILE A 101 -0.44 9.32 -5.02
CA ILE A 101 -0.88 9.61 -6.39
C ILE A 101 -2.38 9.88 -6.40
N GLN A 102 -3.19 9.12 -5.67
CA GLN A 102 -4.62 9.35 -5.54
C GLN A 102 -4.93 10.71 -4.91
N HIS A 103 -4.22 11.11 -3.88
CA HIS A 103 -4.32 12.46 -3.32
C HIS A 103 -4.00 13.53 -4.38
N ASN A 104 -2.93 13.36 -5.16
CA ASN A 104 -2.57 14.31 -6.20
C ASN A 104 -3.60 14.40 -7.33
N ILE A 105 -4.36 13.33 -7.60
CA ILE A 105 -5.43 13.30 -8.61
C ILE A 105 -6.73 13.89 -8.06
N SER A 106 -7.05 13.67 -6.77
CA SER A 106 -8.28 14.12 -6.13
C SER A 106 -8.33 15.66 -5.99
N ASP A 107 -9.51 16.23 -5.82
CA ASP A 107 -9.66 17.67 -5.58
C ASP A 107 -9.08 18.04 -4.20
N LEU A 108 -8.42 19.22 -4.10
CA LEU A 108 -7.86 19.70 -2.81
C LEU A 108 -8.92 19.91 -1.73
N SER A 109 -10.17 20.19 -2.10
CA SER A 109 -11.27 20.31 -1.13
C SER A 109 -11.58 19.01 -0.40
N THR A 110 -11.09 17.87 -0.92
CA THR A 110 -11.22 16.55 -0.27
C THR A 110 -10.13 16.27 0.76
N TRP A 111 -9.07 17.10 0.79
CA TRP A 111 -7.94 16.91 1.69
C TRP A 111 -8.26 17.44 3.09
N SER A 112 -7.97 16.64 4.10
CA SER A 112 -7.96 17.11 5.47
C SER A 112 -6.76 18.05 5.74
N PRO A 113 -6.82 18.94 6.73
CA PRO A 113 -5.70 19.85 7.04
C PRO A 113 -4.36 19.13 7.27
N ASN A 114 -4.39 17.93 7.83
CA ASN A 114 -3.18 17.14 8.11
C ASN A 114 -2.54 16.58 6.83
N GLU A 115 -3.32 16.32 5.79
CA GLU A 115 -2.83 15.73 4.54
C GLU A 115 -1.95 16.69 3.75
N PHE A 116 -2.14 18.00 3.90
CA PHE A 116 -1.28 19.01 3.28
C PHE A 116 0.19 18.88 3.69
N GLU A 117 0.45 18.58 4.96
CA GLU A 117 1.82 18.37 5.45
C GLU A 117 2.27 16.93 5.30
N LEU A 118 1.37 15.99 5.53
CA LEU A 118 1.67 14.56 5.41
C LEU A 118 2.13 14.20 4.00
N ASN A 119 1.43 14.66 2.97
CA ASN A 119 1.75 14.34 1.58
C ASN A 119 3.15 14.84 1.13
N LYS A 120 3.75 15.78 1.89
CA LYS A 120 5.13 16.24 1.62
C LYS A 120 6.19 15.24 2.08
N THR A 121 5.91 14.44 3.12
CA THR A 121 6.91 13.59 3.79
C THR A 121 6.55 12.12 3.91
N TYR A 122 5.26 11.77 3.74
CA TYR A 122 4.79 10.39 3.82
C TYR A 122 5.55 9.48 2.84
N ALA A 123 5.76 8.23 3.21
CA ALA A 123 6.45 7.20 2.45
C ALA A 123 7.98 7.37 2.27
N ASN A 124 8.62 8.45 2.73
CA ASN A 124 10.07 8.62 2.56
C ASN A 124 10.87 7.46 3.16
N ASP A 125 10.47 6.94 4.31
CA ASP A 125 11.08 5.78 4.97
C ASP A 125 10.81 4.46 4.21
N LYS A 126 9.65 4.35 3.58
CA LYS A 126 9.20 3.14 2.88
C LYS A 126 9.86 2.95 1.52
N VAL A 127 10.31 4.04 0.90
CA VAL A 127 10.97 4.03 -0.41
C VAL A 127 12.49 4.03 -0.34
N ALA A 128 13.07 4.31 0.82
CA ALA A 128 14.52 4.53 1.01
C ALA A 128 15.42 3.33 0.66
N PHE A 129 14.86 2.14 0.49
CA PHE A 129 15.61 0.94 0.10
C PHE A 129 15.89 0.86 -1.40
N SER A 130 15.27 1.73 -2.23
CA SER A 130 15.35 1.71 -3.69
C SER A 130 15.53 3.11 -4.25
N ASP A 131 16.55 3.30 -5.08
CA ASP A 131 16.80 4.56 -5.78
C ASP A 131 15.63 4.90 -6.73
N TYR A 132 15.09 3.90 -7.43
CA TYR A 132 13.92 4.06 -8.29
C TYR A 132 12.72 4.64 -7.52
N PHE A 133 12.34 4.00 -6.42
CA PHE A 133 11.22 4.48 -5.61
C PHE A 133 11.49 5.83 -4.96
N THR A 134 12.72 6.11 -4.55
CA THR A 134 13.11 7.41 -3.99
C THR A 134 12.95 8.52 -5.02
N GLN A 135 13.38 8.31 -6.27
CA GLN A 135 13.19 9.26 -7.37
C GLN A 135 11.71 9.45 -7.70
N LEU A 136 10.95 8.36 -7.81
CA LEU A 136 9.52 8.43 -8.07
C LEU A 136 8.78 9.17 -6.95
N ARG A 137 9.13 8.92 -5.68
CA ARG A 137 8.56 9.66 -4.54
C ARG A 137 8.81 11.16 -4.63
N GLU A 138 10.00 11.57 -5.09
CA GLU A 138 10.33 12.98 -5.28
C GLU A 138 9.50 13.61 -6.41
N GLU A 139 9.25 12.91 -7.52
CA GLU A 139 8.36 13.42 -8.57
C GLU A 139 6.91 13.58 -8.05
N ILE A 140 6.39 12.61 -7.31
CA ILE A 140 5.08 12.71 -6.66
C ILE A 140 5.03 13.91 -5.71
N ARG A 141 6.10 14.17 -4.94
CA ARG A 141 6.20 15.34 -4.05
C ARG A 141 6.16 16.66 -4.81
N LYS A 142 6.85 16.74 -5.94
CA LYS A 142 6.79 17.95 -6.81
C LYS A 142 5.38 18.21 -7.30
N ASP A 143 4.63 17.19 -7.66
CA ASP A 143 3.24 17.35 -8.09
C ASP A 143 2.34 17.76 -6.92
N THR A 144 2.56 17.22 -5.72
CA THR A 144 1.90 17.68 -4.48
C THR A 144 2.11 19.17 -4.25
N LEU A 145 3.37 19.63 -4.29
CA LEU A 145 3.71 21.04 -4.07
C LEU A 145 3.08 21.96 -5.13
N LYS A 146 3.20 21.60 -6.41
CA LYS A 146 2.54 22.37 -7.51
C LYS A 146 1.03 22.45 -7.33
N LYS A 147 0.40 21.39 -6.83
CA LYS A 147 -1.04 21.36 -6.60
C LYS A 147 -1.43 22.31 -5.46
N ILE A 148 -0.67 22.32 -4.37
CA ILE A 148 -0.90 23.20 -3.22
C ILE A 148 -0.68 24.68 -3.59
N GLU A 149 0.37 24.99 -4.36
CA GLU A 149 0.71 26.35 -4.78
C GLU A 149 -0.29 27.01 -5.75
N LYS A 150 -1.04 26.22 -6.50
CA LYS A 150 -2.01 26.69 -7.49
C LYS A 150 -3.37 27.08 -6.91
N ASN A 151 -3.60 26.86 -5.62
CA ASN A 151 -4.81 27.18 -4.89
C ASN A 151 -4.57 28.17 -3.75
#